data_dccb8e076d1d94ade38b13e48c98f595
#
_entry.id   dccb8e076d1d94ade38b13e48c98f595
#
_cell.length_a   1.000
_cell.length_b   1.000
_cell.length_c   1.000
_cell.angle_alpha   90.00
_cell.angle_beta   90.00
_cell.angle_gamma   90.00
#
_symmetry.space_group_name_H-M   'P 1'
#
loop_
_entity.id
_entity.type
_entity.pdbx_description
1 polymer ?
#
loop_
_entity_poly.entity_id
_entity_poly.type
_entity_poly.pdbx_seq_one_letter_code
_entity_poly.pdbx_strand_id
1 'polypeptide(L)'
;MGGSLDECMYPACSWGCTTIYAMPNTSKSHTELTSLTQPTLAKSDLNLVWLDCEMSGLEPDRDRLLEIAVIVTSPDLSIRIEGPVLVIHQSDEVLSKMDAWNRGTHGKSGLTEKVKASTATEQEAQDVLIAFIKPYVSKGVSPMCGNTIGQDRRFLNKYMPKLEAWFHYRNLDVSTLKELARRWKPDVFNAFKKAQKHTALADVHESIDEMLHYKQHFLNLD
;
A
#
# COMPACT_ATOMS: atom_id res chain seq x y z
N MET A 1 -40.62 -45.86 36.89
CA MET A 1 -39.27 -46.43 36.70
C MET A 1 -38.66 -45.59 35.59
N GLY A 2 -37.90 -44.64 35.88
CA GLY A 2 -36.52 -44.71 36.24
C GLY A 2 -35.74 -44.15 35.09
N GLY A 3 -35.25 -42.93 35.17
CA GLY A 3 -33.93 -42.40 35.22
C GLY A 3 -33.43 -42.07 33.79
N SER A 4 -32.79 -41.05 33.45
CA SER A 4 -31.68 -40.30 33.98
C SER A 4 -31.23 -39.27 32.95
N LEU A 5 -30.96 -38.10 33.40
CA LEU A 5 -30.27 -36.98 32.70
C LEU A 5 -28.85 -37.40 32.35
N ASP A 6 -28.35 -37.02 31.17
CA ASP A 6 -26.90 -36.95 30.93
C ASP A 6 -26.50 -35.62 30.29
N GLU A 7 -25.57 -35.00 31.01
CA GLU A 7 -24.99 -33.69 30.84
C GLU A 7 -24.04 -33.64 29.65
N CYS A 8 -24.10 -32.56 28.89
CA CYS A 8 -23.05 -32.16 27.96
C CYS A 8 -21.87 -31.54 28.71
N MET A 9 -20.74 -32.26 28.76
CA MET A 9 -19.46 -31.72 29.22
C MET A 9 -18.66 -31.14 28.08
N TYR A 10 -18.33 -29.86 28.18
CA TYR A 10 -17.28 -29.23 27.38
C TYR A 10 -15.92 -29.49 28.02
N PRO A 11 -14.85 -29.82 27.30
CA PRO A 11 -13.50 -29.89 27.85
C PRO A 11 -12.86 -28.51 27.99
N ALA A 12 -12.40 -28.24 29.19
CA ALA A 12 -11.67 -27.05 29.57
C ALA A 12 -10.25 -27.05 28.95
N CYS A 13 -9.84 -25.90 28.35
CA CYS A 13 -8.46 -25.65 28.00
C CYS A 13 -7.61 -25.36 29.25
N SER A 14 -6.64 -26.22 29.54
CA SER A 14 -5.64 -26.03 30.59
C SER A 14 -4.53 -25.10 30.08
N TRP A 15 -4.42 -23.92 30.68
CA TRP A 15 -3.23 -23.06 30.55
C TRP A 15 -2.25 -23.42 31.66
N GLY A 16 -1.05 -23.85 31.25
CA GLY A 16 0.03 -24.18 32.15
C GLY A 16 0.55 -22.97 32.93
N CYS A 17 0.58 -23.15 34.23
CA CYS A 17 1.18 -22.23 35.20
C CYS A 17 2.71 -22.30 35.09
N THR A 18 3.38 -21.25 34.61
CA THR A 18 4.84 -21.16 34.64
C THR A 18 5.29 -20.39 35.86
N THR A 19 6.04 -21.09 36.69
CA THR A 19 6.66 -20.67 37.93
C THR A 19 7.52 -19.43 37.78
N ILE A 20 7.22 -18.39 38.55
CA ILE A 20 8.01 -17.14 38.60
C ILE A 20 9.18 -17.38 39.57
N TYR A 21 10.41 -17.38 39.03
CA TYR A 21 11.63 -17.25 39.85
C TYR A 21 11.90 -15.78 40.12
N ALA A 22 11.88 -15.40 41.39
CA ALA A 22 12.30 -14.09 41.88
C ALA A 22 13.83 -13.96 41.78
N MET A 23 14.33 -12.95 41.06
CA MET A 23 15.73 -12.50 41.07
C MET A 23 15.86 -11.20 41.86
N PRO A 24 17.00 -10.98 42.55
CA PRO A 24 17.14 -9.87 43.46
C PRO A 24 17.38 -8.53 42.78
N ASN A 25 16.84 -7.54 43.45
CA ASN A 25 16.88 -6.12 43.18
C ASN A 25 18.31 -5.59 43.05
N THR A 26 18.72 -5.06 41.89
CA THR A 26 19.86 -4.17 41.75
C THR A 26 19.45 -2.89 41.00
N SER A 27 19.82 -1.82 41.63
CA SER A 27 19.54 -0.40 41.41
C SER A 27 19.65 0.12 39.97
N LYS A 28 18.66 0.97 39.65
CA LYS A 28 18.72 2.22 38.87
C LYS A 28 19.52 2.25 37.57
N SER A 29 18.79 2.21 36.47
CA SER A 29 18.99 3.16 35.36
C SER A 29 17.63 3.55 34.79
N HIS A 30 17.30 4.83 34.85
CA HIS A 30 16.17 5.42 34.12
C HIS A 30 16.49 5.29 32.64
N THR A 31 15.98 4.27 31.98
CA THR A 31 15.88 4.26 30.53
C THR A 31 14.58 4.96 30.20
N GLU A 32 14.68 6.21 29.77
CA GLU A 32 13.57 6.90 29.10
C GLU A 32 13.14 6.04 27.91
N LEU A 33 12.01 5.36 28.05
CA LEU A 33 11.24 4.86 26.93
C LEU A 33 10.71 6.10 26.19
N THR A 34 11.48 6.58 25.23
CA THR A 34 10.97 7.46 24.18
C THR A 34 9.87 6.66 23.47
N SER A 35 8.63 6.94 23.83
CA SER A 35 7.47 6.47 23.07
C SER A 35 7.63 7.07 21.69
N LEU A 36 8.00 6.26 20.70
CA LEU A 36 7.92 6.60 19.29
C LEU A 36 6.42 6.74 18.98
N THR A 37 5.89 7.94 19.22
CA THR A 37 4.54 8.29 18.75
C THR A 37 4.58 8.19 17.22
N GLN A 38 3.82 7.26 16.66
CA GLN A 38 3.58 7.19 15.21
C GLN A 38 3.15 8.58 14.74
N PRO A 39 3.67 9.07 13.61
CA PRO A 39 3.30 10.37 13.09
C PRO A 39 1.78 10.39 12.87
N THR A 40 1.10 11.36 13.47
CA THR A 40 -0.35 11.54 13.28
C THR A 40 -0.59 12.54 12.16
N LEU A 41 -1.43 12.18 11.20
CA LEU A 41 -1.88 13.05 10.12
C LEU A 41 -3.35 13.41 10.34
N ALA A 42 -3.63 14.68 10.56
CA ALA A 42 -5.01 15.17 10.66
C ALA A 42 -5.71 15.12 9.28
N LYS A 43 -7.03 14.94 9.30
CA LYS A 43 -7.83 15.01 8.06
C LYS A 43 -7.70 16.39 7.42
N SER A 44 -7.37 16.42 6.14
CA SER A 44 -7.28 17.65 5.35
C SER A 44 -7.59 17.37 3.88
N ASP A 45 -8.29 18.30 3.24
CA ASP A 45 -8.54 18.26 1.80
C ASP A 45 -7.29 18.53 0.95
N LEU A 46 -6.19 18.94 1.59
CA LEU A 46 -4.88 19.11 0.96
C LEU A 46 -3.99 17.88 1.06
N ASN A 47 -4.34 16.88 1.87
CA ASN A 47 -3.59 15.63 1.94
C ASN A 47 -3.65 14.91 0.59
N LEU A 48 -2.57 14.20 0.28
CA LEU A 48 -2.42 13.49 -0.99
C LEU A 48 -2.50 11.97 -0.78
N VAL A 49 -3.18 11.29 -1.69
CA VAL A 49 -3.30 9.83 -1.68
C VAL A 49 -2.47 9.26 -2.83
N TRP A 50 -1.43 8.52 -2.46
CA TRP A 50 -0.49 7.87 -3.36
C TRP A 50 -0.86 6.40 -3.45
N LEU A 51 -0.79 5.85 -4.66
CA LEU A 51 -0.99 4.42 -4.88
C LEU A 51 -0.11 3.89 -6.00
N ASP A 52 0.05 2.59 -5.99
CA ASP A 52 0.68 1.81 -7.04
C ASP A 52 0.03 0.44 -7.11
N CYS A 53 -0.09 -0.12 -8.30
CA CYS A 53 -0.70 -1.42 -8.55
C CYS A 53 0.26 -2.32 -9.31
N GLU A 54 0.40 -3.57 -8.87
CA GLU A 54 0.96 -4.63 -9.68
C GLU A 54 -0.16 -5.32 -10.45
N MET A 55 0.04 -5.53 -11.75
CA MET A 55 -0.94 -6.11 -12.64
C MET A 55 -0.38 -7.30 -13.42
N SER A 56 -1.25 -8.16 -13.92
CA SER A 56 -0.86 -9.30 -14.79
C SER A 56 -0.44 -8.88 -16.19
N GLY A 57 -0.63 -7.60 -16.54
CA GLY A 57 -0.31 -6.98 -17.82
C GLY A 57 -0.85 -5.55 -17.87
N LEU A 58 -0.85 -4.92 -19.04
CA LEU A 58 -1.14 -3.49 -19.20
C LEU A 58 -2.54 -3.20 -19.78
N GLU A 59 -3.30 -4.23 -20.16
CA GLU A 59 -4.61 -4.07 -20.81
C GLU A 59 -5.76 -4.45 -19.86
N PRO A 60 -6.49 -3.48 -19.27
CA PRO A 60 -7.56 -3.77 -18.31
C PRO A 60 -8.65 -4.71 -18.83
N ASP A 61 -8.84 -4.79 -20.15
CA ASP A 61 -9.84 -5.69 -20.75
C ASP A 61 -9.44 -7.16 -20.68
N ARG A 62 -8.16 -7.44 -20.52
CA ARG A 62 -7.60 -8.80 -20.49
C ARG A 62 -6.91 -9.11 -19.16
N ASP A 63 -6.26 -8.11 -18.60
CA ASP A 63 -5.37 -8.26 -17.45
C ASP A 63 -6.06 -7.89 -16.13
N ARG A 64 -5.49 -8.26 -15.00
CA ARG A 64 -6.07 -8.14 -13.66
C ARG A 64 -5.13 -7.49 -12.68
N LEU A 65 -5.69 -6.90 -11.61
CA LEU A 65 -4.94 -6.43 -10.45
C LEU A 65 -4.41 -7.63 -9.65
N LEU A 66 -3.15 -7.56 -9.22
CA LEU A 66 -2.48 -8.57 -8.39
C LEU A 66 -2.17 -8.06 -6.99
N GLU A 67 -1.66 -6.83 -6.88
CA GLU A 67 -1.35 -6.17 -5.62
C GLU A 67 -1.67 -4.69 -5.74
N ILE A 68 -2.07 -4.06 -4.63
CA ILE A 68 -2.26 -2.62 -4.53
C ILE A 68 -1.77 -2.13 -3.18
N ALA A 69 -1.05 -1.02 -3.18
CA ALA A 69 -0.60 -0.33 -1.98
C ALA A 69 -1.00 1.14 -2.01
N VAL A 70 -1.25 1.71 -0.82
CA VAL A 70 -1.65 3.10 -0.66
C VAL A 70 -0.86 3.75 0.47
N ILE A 71 -0.42 4.99 0.27
CA ILE A 71 0.14 5.87 1.30
C ILE A 71 -0.63 7.18 1.27
N VAL A 72 -0.96 7.74 2.44
CA VAL A 72 -1.47 9.11 2.55
C VAL A 72 -0.36 10.01 3.08
N THR A 73 -0.16 11.16 2.43
CA THR A 73 0.83 12.14 2.88
C THR A 73 0.20 13.48 3.25
N SER A 74 0.93 14.24 4.10
CA SER A 74 0.71 15.68 4.21
C SER A 74 0.97 16.38 2.86
N PRO A 75 0.46 17.63 2.65
CA PRO A 75 0.67 18.35 1.40
C PRO A 75 2.14 18.63 1.06
N ASP A 76 2.97 18.77 2.08
CA ASP A 76 4.41 19.02 1.96
C ASP A 76 5.25 17.75 1.82
N LEU A 77 4.62 16.56 1.94
CA LEU A 77 5.19 15.21 1.87
C LEU A 77 6.06 14.82 3.08
N SER A 78 6.05 15.62 4.16
CA SER A 78 6.87 15.37 5.35
C SER A 78 6.32 14.24 6.23
N ILE A 79 5.00 14.03 6.24
CA ILE A 79 4.32 12.95 6.97
C ILE A 79 3.82 11.93 5.95
N ARG A 80 4.08 10.66 6.22
CA ARG A 80 3.61 9.52 5.42
C ARG A 80 2.89 8.52 6.33
N ILE A 81 1.66 8.19 6.00
CA ILE A 81 0.88 7.16 6.67
C ILE A 81 0.69 6.00 5.69
N GLU A 82 1.37 4.91 5.98
CA GLU A 82 1.25 3.69 5.18
C GLU A 82 -0.09 3.01 5.41
N GLY A 83 -0.75 2.66 4.32
CA GLY A 83 -1.96 1.86 4.33
C GLY A 83 -1.68 0.37 4.19
N PRO A 84 -2.73 -0.45 4.16
CA PRO A 84 -2.58 -1.87 3.92
C PRO A 84 -2.07 -2.13 2.49
N VAL A 85 -1.20 -3.14 2.36
CA VAL A 85 -0.88 -3.75 1.08
C VAL A 85 -1.83 -4.91 0.87
N LEU A 86 -2.57 -4.89 -0.23
CA LEU A 86 -3.60 -5.90 -0.51
C LEU A 86 -3.21 -6.71 -1.74
N VAL A 87 -3.03 -8.01 -1.52
CA VAL A 87 -2.81 -8.99 -2.58
C VAL A 87 -4.14 -9.60 -2.97
N ILE A 88 -4.51 -9.47 -4.23
CA ILE A 88 -5.81 -9.86 -4.76
C ILE A 88 -5.70 -11.25 -5.39
N HIS A 89 -6.63 -12.14 -5.04
CA HIS A 89 -6.67 -13.48 -5.62
C HIS A 89 -6.97 -13.44 -7.12
N GLN A 90 -6.19 -14.19 -7.90
CA GLN A 90 -6.47 -14.45 -9.30
C GLN A 90 -6.30 -15.92 -9.62
N SER A 91 -7.11 -16.41 -10.57
CA SER A 91 -7.08 -17.80 -10.99
C SER A 91 -5.78 -18.15 -11.74
N ASP A 92 -5.40 -19.44 -11.74
CA ASP A 92 -4.29 -19.92 -12.54
C ASP A 92 -4.45 -19.62 -14.03
N GLU A 93 -5.69 -19.54 -14.53
CA GLU A 93 -5.98 -19.15 -15.91
C GLU A 93 -5.51 -17.71 -16.19
N VAL A 94 -5.77 -16.76 -15.29
CA VAL A 94 -5.31 -15.36 -15.39
C VAL A 94 -3.79 -15.32 -15.34
N LEU A 95 -3.19 -15.97 -14.35
CA LEU A 95 -1.73 -15.95 -14.14
C LEU A 95 -0.96 -16.60 -15.30
N SER A 96 -1.53 -17.62 -15.95
CA SER A 96 -0.92 -18.29 -17.11
C SER A 96 -0.85 -17.40 -18.35
N LYS A 97 -1.72 -16.38 -18.45
CA LYS A 97 -1.77 -15.43 -19.58
C LYS A 97 -0.77 -14.29 -19.47
N MET A 98 -0.09 -14.12 -18.32
CA MET A 98 0.96 -13.13 -18.17
C MET A 98 2.06 -13.34 -19.23
N ASP A 99 2.64 -12.25 -19.74
CA ASP A 99 3.79 -12.32 -20.61
C ASP A 99 5.07 -12.78 -19.86
N ALA A 100 6.16 -12.95 -20.58
CA ALA A 100 7.41 -13.44 -20.01
C ALA A 100 8.01 -12.46 -18.98
N TRP A 101 7.85 -11.15 -19.20
CA TRP A 101 8.35 -10.14 -18.29
C TRP A 101 7.59 -10.15 -16.96
N ASN A 102 6.26 -10.10 -17.01
CA ASN A 102 5.39 -10.13 -15.83
C ASN A 102 5.60 -11.43 -15.03
N ARG A 103 5.61 -12.61 -15.70
CA ARG A 103 5.91 -13.88 -15.01
C ARG A 103 7.27 -13.88 -14.33
N GLY A 104 8.28 -13.34 -15.00
CA GLY A 104 9.65 -13.25 -14.45
C GLY A 104 9.73 -12.32 -13.24
N THR A 105 9.14 -11.15 -13.33
CA THR A 105 9.16 -10.11 -12.27
C THR A 105 8.36 -10.54 -11.06
N HIS A 106 7.09 -10.94 -11.24
CA HIS A 106 6.22 -11.38 -10.15
C HIS A 106 6.63 -12.72 -9.54
N GLY A 107 7.25 -13.59 -10.33
CA GLY A 107 7.85 -14.82 -9.81
C GLY A 107 9.04 -14.54 -8.89
N LYS A 108 9.94 -13.63 -9.28
CA LYS A 108 11.13 -13.24 -8.48
C LYS A 108 10.75 -12.51 -7.19
N SER A 109 9.74 -11.64 -7.21
CA SER A 109 9.25 -10.95 -6.03
C SER A 109 8.40 -11.84 -5.11
N GLY A 110 8.05 -13.05 -5.55
CA GLY A 110 7.15 -13.97 -4.84
C GLY A 110 5.67 -13.56 -4.90
N LEU A 111 5.31 -12.53 -5.68
CA LEU A 111 3.94 -12.04 -5.79
C LEU A 111 3.00 -13.11 -6.37
N THR A 112 3.45 -13.87 -7.37
CA THR A 112 2.63 -14.93 -7.98
C THR A 112 2.10 -15.93 -6.94
N GLU A 113 2.95 -16.38 -6.01
CA GLU A 113 2.55 -17.32 -4.98
C GLU A 113 1.63 -16.66 -3.92
N LYS A 114 1.87 -15.40 -3.58
CA LYS A 114 0.97 -14.64 -2.71
C LYS A 114 -0.43 -14.48 -3.33
N VAL A 115 -0.52 -14.20 -4.62
CA VAL A 115 -1.78 -14.05 -5.37
C VAL A 115 -2.57 -15.36 -5.35
N LYS A 116 -1.90 -16.49 -5.58
CA LYS A 116 -2.53 -17.83 -5.50
C LYS A 116 -3.04 -18.14 -4.10
N ALA A 117 -2.28 -17.81 -3.07
CA ALA A 117 -2.62 -18.06 -1.68
C ALA A 117 -3.65 -17.07 -1.11
N SER A 118 -3.82 -15.91 -1.73
CA SER A 118 -4.79 -14.91 -1.31
C SER A 118 -6.22 -15.40 -1.53
N THR A 119 -7.14 -14.89 -0.71
CA THR A 119 -8.59 -15.08 -0.84
C THR A 119 -9.31 -13.75 -1.07
N ALA A 120 -8.58 -12.62 -1.01
CA ALA A 120 -9.16 -11.30 -1.13
C ALA A 120 -9.61 -11.03 -2.57
N THR A 121 -10.80 -10.49 -2.72
CA THR A 121 -11.38 -10.03 -3.98
C THR A 121 -11.06 -8.55 -4.22
N GLU A 122 -11.19 -8.09 -5.47
CA GLU A 122 -11.08 -6.67 -5.80
C GLU A 122 -12.08 -5.81 -4.99
N GLN A 123 -13.29 -6.35 -4.75
CA GLN A 123 -14.33 -5.65 -3.99
C GLN A 123 -13.95 -5.47 -2.52
N GLU A 124 -13.44 -6.52 -1.86
CA GLU A 124 -12.99 -6.44 -0.47
C GLU A 124 -11.78 -5.51 -0.33
N ALA A 125 -10.80 -5.63 -1.24
CA ALA A 125 -9.65 -4.74 -1.29
C ALA A 125 -10.06 -3.27 -1.44
N GLN A 126 -10.98 -2.96 -2.33
CA GLN A 126 -11.55 -1.62 -2.52
C GLN A 126 -12.15 -1.06 -1.22
N ASP A 127 -12.98 -1.85 -0.53
CA ASP A 127 -13.67 -1.40 0.68
C ASP A 127 -12.68 -1.16 1.84
N VAL A 128 -11.65 -2.00 1.98
CA VAL A 128 -10.55 -1.82 2.94
C VAL A 128 -9.76 -0.55 2.66
N LEU A 129 -9.38 -0.28 1.41
CA LEU A 129 -8.64 0.93 1.04
C LEU A 129 -9.44 2.20 1.25
N ILE A 130 -10.73 2.20 0.93
CA ILE A 130 -11.62 3.34 1.21
C ILE A 130 -11.72 3.59 2.72
N ALA A 131 -11.87 2.54 3.53
CA ALA A 131 -11.91 2.65 4.99
C ALA A 131 -10.62 3.26 5.55
N PHE A 132 -9.45 2.90 4.98
CA PHE A 132 -8.16 3.47 5.34
C PHE A 132 -8.03 4.96 4.94
N ILE A 133 -8.44 5.34 3.73
CA ILE A 133 -8.27 6.72 3.20
C ILE A 133 -9.23 7.71 3.88
N LYS A 134 -10.45 7.28 4.18
CA LYS A 134 -11.56 8.13 4.68
C LYS A 134 -11.21 9.00 5.90
N PRO A 135 -10.43 8.55 6.89
CA PRO A 135 -10.03 9.39 8.03
C PRO A 135 -9.11 10.57 7.65
N TYR A 136 -8.41 10.50 6.52
CA TYR A 136 -7.39 11.47 6.14
C TYR A 136 -7.82 12.42 5.05
N VAL A 137 -8.70 11.99 4.13
CA VAL A 137 -9.09 12.76 2.94
C VAL A 137 -10.57 12.61 2.67
N SER A 138 -11.27 13.70 2.30
CA SER A 138 -12.66 13.65 1.86
C SER A 138 -12.76 13.07 0.45
N LYS A 139 -13.92 12.44 0.15
CA LYS A 139 -14.18 11.88 -1.19
C LYS A 139 -14.17 12.97 -2.26
N GLY A 140 -13.54 12.69 -3.40
CA GLY A 140 -13.52 13.55 -4.59
C GLY A 140 -12.51 14.70 -4.52
N VAL A 141 -11.64 14.74 -3.52
CA VAL A 141 -10.76 15.89 -3.26
C VAL A 141 -9.31 15.62 -3.67
N SER A 142 -8.68 14.56 -3.14
CA SER A 142 -7.30 14.24 -3.50
C SER A 142 -7.17 13.79 -4.95
N PRO A 143 -6.21 14.31 -5.72
CA PRO A 143 -5.82 13.68 -6.97
C PRO A 143 -5.31 12.26 -6.69
N MET A 144 -5.34 11.40 -7.68
CA MET A 144 -4.65 10.11 -7.64
C MET A 144 -3.16 10.37 -7.92
N CYS A 145 -2.28 10.02 -6.97
CA CYS A 145 -0.85 10.34 -7.02
C CYS A 145 -0.01 9.08 -7.25
N GLY A 146 1.01 9.18 -8.11
CA GLY A 146 1.94 8.08 -8.39
C GLY A 146 2.77 8.32 -9.66
N ASN A 147 3.53 7.32 -10.07
CA ASN A 147 4.26 7.32 -11.34
C ASN A 147 3.43 6.64 -12.43
N THR A 148 3.24 7.29 -13.57
CA THR A 148 2.41 6.77 -14.70
C THR A 148 1.00 6.37 -14.23
N ILE A 149 0.53 7.04 -13.21
CA ILE A 149 -0.68 6.73 -12.43
C ILE A 149 -1.97 6.63 -13.27
N GLY A 150 -1.95 7.16 -14.48
CA GLY A 150 -3.04 7.01 -15.43
C GLY A 150 -3.29 5.55 -15.81
N GLN A 151 -2.27 4.69 -15.79
CA GLN A 151 -2.39 3.27 -16.06
C GLN A 151 -3.12 2.56 -14.91
N ASP A 152 -2.73 2.82 -13.67
CA ASP A 152 -3.40 2.30 -12.47
C ASP A 152 -4.87 2.72 -12.45
N ARG A 153 -5.14 3.99 -12.76
CA ARG A 153 -6.50 4.53 -12.83
C ARG A 153 -7.40 3.79 -13.81
N ARG A 154 -6.88 3.32 -14.97
CA ARG A 154 -7.64 2.51 -15.93
C ARG A 154 -8.09 1.18 -15.29
N PHE A 155 -7.23 0.53 -14.51
CA PHE A 155 -7.56 -0.70 -13.79
C PHE A 155 -8.54 -0.45 -12.67
N LEU A 156 -8.33 0.60 -11.85
CA LEU A 156 -9.27 0.94 -10.78
C LEU A 156 -10.65 1.29 -11.31
N ASN A 157 -10.75 2.02 -12.41
CA ASN A 157 -12.02 2.34 -13.05
C ASN A 157 -12.83 1.08 -13.39
N LYS A 158 -12.14 0.03 -13.84
CA LYS A 158 -12.77 -1.22 -14.24
C LYS A 158 -13.06 -2.15 -13.05
N TYR A 159 -12.11 -2.33 -12.14
CA TYR A 159 -12.17 -3.38 -11.13
C TYR A 159 -12.48 -2.86 -9.72
N MET A 160 -12.21 -1.57 -9.44
CA MET A 160 -12.45 -0.92 -8.16
C MET A 160 -13.12 0.46 -8.34
N PRO A 161 -14.31 0.53 -9.00
CA PRO A 161 -14.91 1.82 -9.39
C PRO A 161 -15.31 2.71 -8.21
N LYS A 162 -15.59 2.14 -7.02
CA LYS A 162 -15.86 2.95 -5.82
C LYS A 162 -14.60 3.59 -5.28
N LEU A 163 -13.45 2.90 -5.35
CA LEU A 163 -12.15 3.46 -4.97
C LEU A 163 -11.72 4.54 -5.97
N GLU A 164 -11.86 4.27 -7.27
CA GLU A 164 -11.57 5.27 -8.31
C GLU A 164 -12.41 6.54 -8.09
N ALA A 165 -13.73 6.40 -7.84
CA ALA A 165 -14.64 7.51 -7.55
C ALA A 165 -14.37 8.21 -6.19
N TRP A 166 -13.46 7.71 -5.36
CA TRP A 166 -12.99 8.39 -4.15
C TRP A 166 -12.03 9.53 -4.47
N PHE A 167 -11.27 9.41 -5.58
CA PHE A 167 -10.31 10.39 -6.02
C PHE A 167 -10.97 11.54 -6.79
N HIS A 168 -10.29 12.67 -6.81
CA HIS A 168 -10.57 13.72 -7.79
C HIS A 168 -10.25 13.22 -9.21
N TYR A 169 -10.91 13.76 -10.23
CA TYR A 169 -10.67 13.34 -11.63
C TYR A 169 -9.25 13.64 -12.15
N ARG A 170 -8.51 14.54 -11.47
CA ARG A 170 -7.12 14.87 -11.81
C ARG A 170 -6.15 13.83 -11.26
N ASN A 171 -5.01 13.71 -11.94
CA ASN A 171 -3.85 12.96 -11.46
C ASN A 171 -2.75 13.91 -11.00
N LEU A 172 -1.96 13.49 -10.01
CA LEU A 172 -0.65 14.00 -9.72
C LEU A 172 0.35 12.93 -10.20
N ASP A 173 0.76 13.05 -11.48
CA ASP A 173 1.63 12.07 -12.13
C ASP A 173 3.07 12.56 -12.10
N VAL A 174 3.90 11.90 -11.27
CA VAL A 174 5.33 12.22 -11.11
C VAL A 174 6.09 12.00 -12.42
N SER A 175 5.63 11.07 -13.27
CA SER A 175 6.25 10.82 -14.58
C SER A 175 6.19 12.05 -15.49
N THR A 176 5.25 12.96 -15.30
CA THR A 176 5.22 14.24 -16.03
C THR A 176 6.45 15.09 -15.69
N LEU A 177 6.76 15.23 -14.38
CA LEU A 177 7.95 15.98 -13.94
C LEU A 177 9.23 15.29 -14.41
N LYS A 178 9.28 13.96 -14.34
CA LYS A 178 10.37 13.14 -14.85
C LYS A 178 10.66 13.41 -16.33
N GLU A 179 9.62 13.42 -17.16
CA GLU A 179 9.74 13.68 -18.59
C GLU A 179 10.20 15.13 -18.89
N LEU A 180 9.77 16.10 -18.09
CA LEU A 180 10.23 17.48 -18.19
C LEU A 180 11.68 17.63 -17.71
N ALA A 181 12.03 17.04 -16.55
CA ALA A 181 13.40 17.08 -16.04
C ALA A 181 14.39 16.43 -17.01
N ARG A 182 14.03 15.29 -17.60
CA ARG A 182 14.85 14.62 -18.61
C ARG A 182 15.21 15.54 -19.80
N ARG A 183 14.30 16.43 -20.20
CA ARG A 183 14.47 17.34 -21.34
C ARG A 183 15.12 18.65 -20.97
N TRP A 184 14.79 19.21 -19.82
CA TRP A 184 15.13 20.57 -19.45
C TRP A 184 16.25 20.68 -18.42
N LYS A 185 16.40 19.66 -17.55
CA LYS A 185 17.45 19.58 -16.52
C LYS A 185 17.95 18.14 -16.38
N PRO A 186 18.67 17.60 -17.40
CA PRO A 186 19.10 16.19 -17.40
C PRO A 186 19.97 15.81 -16.19
N ASP A 187 20.71 16.75 -15.59
CA ASP A 187 21.49 16.48 -14.39
C ASP A 187 20.58 16.16 -13.20
N VAL A 188 19.47 16.88 -13.04
CA VAL A 188 18.47 16.58 -12.01
C VAL A 188 17.82 15.22 -12.25
N PHE A 189 17.44 14.92 -13.50
CA PHE A 189 16.91 13.62 -13.88
C PHE A 189 17.88 12.47 -13.55
N ASN A 190 19.17 12.61 -13.88
CA ASN A 190 20.18 11.58 -13.68
C ASN A 190 20.58 11.40 -12.21
N ALA A 191 20.34 12.40 -11.36
CA ALA A 191 20.68 12.34 -9.94
C ALA A 191 19.76 11.40 -9.15
N PHE A 192 18.49 11.23 -9.56
CA PHE A 192 17.57 10.33 -8.88
C PHE A 192 17.75 8.89 -9.36
N LYS A 193 17.94 7.95 -8.43
CA LYS A 193 18.07 6.51 -8.72
C LYS A 193 17.04 5.72 -7.96
N LYS A 194 16.26 4.90 -8.66
CA LYS A 194 15.28 3.98 -8.09
C LYS A 194 15.93 2.67 -7.67
N ALA A 195 15.48 2.09 -6.55
CA ALA A 195 15.92 0.79 -6.08
C ALA A 195 15.32 -0.39 -6.87
N GLN A 196 14.22 -0.16 -7.60
CA GLN A 196 13.53 -1.13 -8.48
C GLN A 196 13.17 -2.44 -7.76
N LYS A 197 12.54 -2.32 -6.59
CA LYS A 197 12.13 -3.50 -5.79
C LYS A 197 10.92 -4.24 -6.36
N HIS A 198 10.15 -3.60 -7.24
CA HIS A 198 8.94 -4.14 -7.87
C HIS A 198 7.96 -4.78 -6.87
N THR A 199 7.60 -4.00 -5.85
CA THR A 199 6.48 -4.26 -4.95
C THR A 199 5.69 -2.99 -4.81
N ALA A 200 4.35 -3.06 -4.83
CA ALA A 200 3.50 -1.88 -4.87
C ALA A 200 3.84 -0.86 -3.75
N LEU A 201 4.07 -1.29 -2.51
CA LEU A 201 4.42 -0.36 -1.42
C LEU A 201 5.77 0.32 -1.63
N ALA A 202 6.79 -0.40 -2.10
CA ALA A 202 8.10 0.18 -2.36
C ALA A 202 8.02 1.21 -3.49
N ASP A 203 7.25 0.91 -4.54
CA ASP A 203 7.09 1.78 -5.70
C ASP A 203 6.26 3.03 -5.37
N VAL A 204 5.30 2.95 -4.40
CA VAL A 204 4.65 4.15 -3.82
C VAL A 204 5.67 5.02 -3.09
N HIS A 205 6.52 4.44 -2.23
CA HIS A 205 7.57 5.21 -1.54
C HIS A 205 8.53 5.86 -2.51
N GLU A 206 9.00 5.13 -3.52
CA GLU A 206 9.87 5.67 -4.56
C GLU A 206 9.22 6.81 -5.34
N SER A 207 7.91 6.74 -5.60
CA SER A 207 7.16 7.81 -6.27
C SER A 207 7.11 9.09 -5.42
N ILE A 208 6.93 8.96 -4.10
CA ILE A 208 6.95 10.09 -3.17
C ILE A 208 8.38 10.68 -3.07
N ASP A 209 9.41 9.84 -3.00
CA ASP A 209 10.82 10.27 -2.96
C ASP A 209 11.23 10.97 -4.26
N GLU A 210 10.79 10.45 -5.41
CA GLU A 210 11.01 11.06 -6.72
C GLU A 210 10.32 12.43 -6.81
N MET A 211 9.09 12.56 -6.29
CA MET A 211 8.39 13.85 -6.21
C MET A 211 9.12 14.84 -5.32
N LEU A 212 9.61 14.42 -4.14
CA LEU A 212 10.43 15.25 -3.26
C LEU A 212 11.71 15.72 -3.94
N HIS A 213 12.38 14.82 -4.67
CA HIS A 213 13.58 15.17 -5.45
C HIS A 213 13.27 16.26 -6.48
N TYR A 214 12.18 16.14 -7.25
CA TYR A 214 11.80 17.17 -8.21
C TYR A 214 11.34 18.45 -7.53
N LYS A 215 10.66 18.37 -6.40
CA LYS A 215 10.28 19.53 -5.60
C LYS A 215 11.50 20.35 -5.18
N GLN A 216 12.59 19.69 -4.78
CA GLN A 216 13.80 20.34 -4.27
C GLN A 216 14.75 20.84 -5.37
N HIS A 217 14.82 20.13 -6.50
CA HIS A 217 15.89 20.37 -7.48
C HIS A 217 15.41 20.82 -8.87
N PHE A 218 14.11 20.61 -9.15
CA PHE A 218 13.55 20.93 -10.47
C PHE A 218 12.54 22.08 -10.42
N LEU A 219 11.65 22.10 -9.41
CA LEU A 219 10.68 23.17 -9.22
C LEU A 219 11.34 24.31 -8.45
N ASN A 220 11.26 25.52 -8.99
CA ASN A 220 11.68 26.72 -8.28
C ASN A 220 10.47 27.23 -7.47
N LEU A 221 10.52 27.09 -6.16
CA LEU A 221 9.42 27.43 -5.25
C LEU A 221 9.78 28.62 -4.35
N ASP A 222 10.80 29.43 -4.74
CA ASP A 222 11.24 30.64 -4.05
C ASP A 222 10.30 31.82 -4.30
#